data_6a61c85f5cebbaa1f5ac70eb628fab29
#
_entry.id   6a61c85f5cebbaa1f5ac70eb628fab29
#
_cell.length_a   1.000
_cell.length_b   1.000
_cell.length_c   1.000
_cell.angle_alpha   90.00
_cell.angle_beta   90.00
_cell.angle_gamma   90.00
#
_symmetry.space_group_name_H-M   'P 1'
#
loop_
_entity.id
_entity.type
_entity.pdbx_description
1 polymer ?
#
loop_
_entity_poly.entity_id
_entity_poly.type
_entity_poly.pdbx_seq_one_letter_code
_entity_poly.pdbx_strand_id
1 'polypeptide(L)'
;QCGLGCAEEQDVIKEIDFLVGTFGKAAASVGAFVICSDEMKRYLVNKMRTLIFTTALPPVNLEWTLFIIDKIVDMQSRREHLEAIGQKVKQVLNPLNGAIVSSSHIVPFVLGETERAVQTALKLQHEGFYLLPVRPPTVPQGTSRLRIALSAGHTDTEIDRLIHTLTKISSGL
;
A
#
# COMPACT_ATOMS: atom_id res chain seq x y z
N GLN A 1 -15.06 -2.35 11.63
CA GLN A 1 -14.92 -1.90 10.24
C GLN A 1 -14.84 -3.11 9.32
N CYS A 2 -15.54 -3.07 8.18
CA CYS A 2 -15.62 -4.19 7.24
C CYS A 2 -14.47 -4.23 6.23
N GLY A 3 -13.56 -3.26 6.26
CA GLY A 3 -12.42 -3.19 5.35
C GLY A 3 -12.74 -2.59 3.98
N LEU A 4 -13.73 -1.70 3.92
CA LEU A 4 -14.14 -1.01 2.69
C LEU A 4 -13.22 0.15 2.30
N GLY A 5 -12.09 0.31 3.00
CA GLY A 5 -11.08 1.32 2.72
C GLY A 5 -11.32 2.67 3.38
N CYS A 6 -10.61 3.70 2.91
CA CYS A 6 -10.62 5.03 3.53
C CYS A 6 -12.00 5.69 3.56
N ALA A 7 -12.89 5.38 2.63
CA ALA A 7 -14.24 5.91 2.62
C ALA A 7 -15.07 5.43 3.83
N GLU A 8 -14.90 4.17 4.25
CA GLU A 8 -15.49 3.65 5.49
C GLU A 8 -14.80 4.24 6.72
N GLU A 9 -13.49 4.31 6.71
CA GLU A 9 -12.70 4.83 7.84
C GLU A 9 -13.04 6.28 8.17
N GLN A 10 -13.34 7.09 7.15
CA GLN A 10 -13.69 8.50 7.28
C GLN A 10 -15.20 8.76 7.36
N ASP A 11 -16.03 7.70 7.31
CA ASP A 11 -17.51 7.77 7.32
C ASP A 11 -18.11 8.67 6.22
N VAL A 12 -17.51 8.65 5.02
CA VAL A 12 -17.93 9.49 3.88
C VAL A 12 -18.49 8.68 2.70
N ILE A 13 -18.76 7.39 2.87
CA ILE A 13 -19.25 6.51 1.79
C ILE A 13 -20.48 7.08 1.10
N LYS A 14 -21.41 7.69 1.87
CA LYS A 14 -22.68 8.25 1.37
C LYS A 14 -22.52 9.57 0.61
N GLU A 15 -21.36 10.21 0.74
CA GLU A 15 -21.05 11.49 0.11
C GLU A 15 -20.27 11.31 -1.21
N ILE A 16 -19.94 10.06 -1.57
CA ILE A 16 -19.13 9.76 -2.75
C ILE A 16 -20.03 9.37 -3.92
N ASP A 17 -19.99 10.17 -5.00
CA ASP A 17 -20.72 9.89 -6.23
C ASP A 17 -20.08 8.73 -7.03
N PHE A 18 -18.74 8.65 -7.03
CA PHE A 18 -17.97 7.62 -7.72
C PHE A 18 -16.86 7.06 -6.82
N LEU A 19 -17.01 5.84 -6.37
CA LEU A 19 -15.94 5.10 -5.69
C LEU A 19 -15.24 4.18 -6.69
N VAL A 20 -13.98 4.47 -6.98
CA VAL A 20 -13.16 3.70 -7.92
C VAL A 20 -12.08 2.94 -7.17
N GLY A 21 -11.95 1.67 -7.44
CA GLY A 21 -10.91 0.83 -6.85
C GLY A 21 -10.35 -0.20 -7.83
N THR A 22 -9.24 -0.81 -7.43
CA THR A 22 -8.57 -1.86 -8.20
C THR A 22 -8.38 -3.11 -7.36
N PHE A 23 -8.45 -4.26 -8.00
CA PHE A 23 -8.25 -5.55 -7.33
C PHE A 23 -6.79 -6.04 -7.32
N GLY A 24 -5.88 -5.32 -7.98
CA GLY A 24 -4.48 -5.74 -8.18
C GLY A 24 -3.54 -5.57 -6.97
N LYS A 25 -4.05 -5.16 -5.81
CA LYS A 25 -3.26 -4.96 -4.59
C LYS A 25 -3.81 -5.83 -3.45
N ALA A 26 -4.46 -5.24 -2.47
CA ALA A 26 -4.97 -5.96 -1.29
C ALA A 26 -5.94 -7.11 -1.63
N ALA A 27 -6.69 -6.98 -2.71
CA ALA A 27 -7.59 -8.03 -3.18
C ALA A 27 -6.90 -9.17 -3.95
N ALA A 28 -5.58 -9.11 -4.18
CA ALA A 28 -4.78 -10.15 -4.82
C ALA A 28 -5.41 -10.73 -6.11
N SER A 29 -6.05 -9.87 -6.93
CA SER A 29 -6.74 -10.23 -8.15
C SER A 29 -6.41 -9.25 -9.28
N VAL A 30 -7.16 -9.26 -10.36
CA VAL A 30 -7.01 -8.35 -11.50
C VAL A 30 -8.32 -7.60 -11.74
N GLY A 31 -8.21 -6.43 -12.40
CA GLY A 31 -9.36 -5.60 -12.74
C GLY A 31 -9.57 -4.43 -11.81
N ALA A 32 -10.66 -3.75 -12.02
CA ALA A 32 -11.08 -2.57 -11.29
C ALA A 32 -12.60 -2.52 -11.19
N PHE A 33 -13.11 -1.68 -10.30
CA PHE A 33 -14.54 -1.45 -10.14
C PHE A 33 -14.85 0.03 -10.02
N VAL A 34 -16.07 0.38 -10.37
CA VAL A 34 -16.69 1.68 -10.11
C VAL A 34 -18.02 1.44 -9.41
N ILE A 35 -18.20 2.04 -8.23
CA ILE A 35 -19.47 2.07 -7.52
C ILE A 35 -20.06 3.47 -7.70
N CYS A 36 -21.31 3.56 -8.14
CA CYS A 36 -22.02 4.80 -8.40
C CYS A 36 -23.53 4.57 -8.39
N SER A 37 -24.35 5.62 -8.61
CA SER A 37 -25.80 5.47 -8.72
C SER A 37 -26.20 4.62 -9.94
N ASP A 38 -27.42 4.06 -9.93
CA ASP A 38 -27.95 3.27 -11.04
C ASP A 38 -28.07 4.08 -12.34
N GLU A 39 -28.39 5.37 -12.25
CA GLU A 39 -28.45 6.26 -13.41
C GLU A 39 -27.05 6.39 -14.05
N MET A 40 -26.03 6.63 -13.23
CA MET A 40 -24.65 6.74 -13.70
C MET A 40 -24.14 5.42 -14.25
N LYS A 41 -24.46 4.30 -13.61
CA LYS A 41 -24.12 2.96 -14.12
C LYS A 41 -24.70 2.74 -15.52
N ARG A 42 -25.99 3.02 -15.73
CA ARG A 42 -26.64 2.93 -17.07
C ARG A 42 -25.96 3.83 -18.09
N TYR A 43 -25.61 5.05 -17.69
CA TYR A 43 -24.89 5.97 -18.56
C TYR A 43 -23.52 5.42 -18.94
N LEU A 44 -22.72 4.96 -17.96
CA LEU A 44 -21.37 4.42 -18.20
C LEU A 44 -21.39 3.19 -19.11
N VAL A 45 -22.31 2.24 -18.89
CA VAL A 45 -22.46 1.05 -19.75
C VAL A 45 -22.69 1.42 -21.21
N ASN A 46 -23.40 2.52 -21.49
CA ASN A 46 -23.74 2.95 -22.85
C ASN A 46 -22.77 3.96 -23.46
N LYS A 47 -21.94 4.64 -22.66
CA LYS A 47 -21.11 5.75 -23.14
C LYS A 47 -19.63 5.62 -22.81
N MET A 48 -19.25 4.82 -21.81
CA MET A 48 -17.84 4.67 -21.41
C MET A 48 -17.09 3.80 -22.41
N ARG A 49 -16.34 4.43 -23.30
CA ARG A 49 -15.61 3.77 -24.39
C ARG A 49 -14.64 2.70 -23.88
N THR A 50 -13.95 2.96 -22.77
CA THR A 50 -13.01 2.02 -22.15
C THR A 50 -13.69 0.76 -21.60
N LEU A 51 -14.97 0.82 -21.26
CA LEU A 51 -15.76 -0.34 -20.87
C LEU A 51 -16.31 -1.08 -22.11
N ILE A 52 -16.87 -0.34 -23.07
CA ILE A 52 -17.52 -0.89 -24.27
C ILE A 52 -16.52 -1.68 -25.14
N PHE A 53 -15.29 -1.16 -25.27
CA PHE A 53 -14.24 -1.72 -26.13
C PHE A 53 -13.17 -2.50 -25.37
N THR A 54 -13.49 -3.03 -24.18
CA THR A 54 -12.60 -3.89 -23.42
C THR A 54 -13.03 -5.35 -23.50
N THR A 55 -12.06 -6.24 -23.38
CA THR A 55 -12.35 -7.67 -23.19
C THR A 55 -12.75 -7.91 -21.73
N ALA A 56 -13.81 -8.67 -21.50
CA ALA A 56 -14.25 -9.06 -20.18
C ALA A 56 -13.17 -9.85 -19.43
N LEU A 57 -13.15 -9.71 -18.10
CA LEU A 57 -12.29 -10.53 -17.26
C LEU A 57 -12.71 -12.00 -17.35
N PRO A 58 -11.75 -12.93 -17.31
CA PRO A 58 -12.07 -14.36 -17.23
C PRO A 58 -12.95 -14.67 -16.00
N PRO A 59 -13.93 -15.57 -16.10
CA PRO A 59 -14.81 -15.94 -14.97
C PRO A 59 -14.05 -16.35 -13.71
N VAL A 60 -12.94 -17.07 -13.85
CA VAL A 60 -12.09 -17.49 -12.71
C VAL A 60 -11.56 -16.29 -11.90
N ASN A 61 -11.28 -15.17 -12.56
CA ASN A 61 -10.86 -13.95 -11.86
C ASN A 61 -12.01 -13.29 -11.10
N LEU A 62 -13.23 -13.37 -11.63
CA LEU A 62 -14.42 -12.84 -10.96
C LEU A 62 -14.76 -13.68 -9.72
N GLU A 63 -14.75 -15.00 -9.84
CA GLU A 63 -14.94 -15.92 -8.72
C GLU A 63 -13.88 -15.74 -7.62
N TRP A 64 -12.61 -15.63 -8.02
CA TRP A 64 -11.53 -15.34 -7.09
C TRP A 64 -11.71 -13.99 -6.38
N THR A 65 -12.09 -12.97 -7.13
CA THR A 65 -12.32 -11.62 -6.56
C THR A 65 -13.47 -11.65 -5.56
N LEU A 66 -14.58 -12.32 -5.87
CA LEU A 66 -15.71 -12.47 -4.97
C LEU A 66 -15.29 -13.19 -3.68
N PHE A 67 -14.60 -14.33 -3.81
CA PHE A 67 -14.06 -15.06 -2.67
C PHE A 67 -13.19 -14.18 -1.76
N ILE A 68 -12.31 -13.35 -2.34
CA ILE A 68 -11.43 -12.46 -1.57
C ILE A 68 -12.25 -11.35 -0.89
N ILE A 69 -13.23 -10.75 -1.56
CA ILE A 69 -14.09 -9.72 -0.97
C ILE A 69 -14.80 -10.27 0.27
N ASP A 70 -15.38 -11.47 0.19
CA ASP A 70 -16.01 -12.13 1.33
C ASP A 70 -15.04 -12.36 2.49
N LYS A 71 -13.78 -12.70 2.19
CA LYS A 71 -12.75 -12.89 3.22
C LYS A 71 -12.25 -11.60 3.86
N ILE A 72 -12.15 -10.50 3.10
CA ILE A 72 -11.65 -9.22 3.60
C ILE A 72 -12.50 -8.69 4.77
N VAL A 73 -13.80 -8.93 4.74
CA VAL A 73 -14.72 -8.49 5.82
C VAL A 73 -14.28 -9.06 7.17
N ASP A 74 -13.88 -10.33 7.20
CA ASP A 74 -13.51 -11.07 8.43
C ASP A 74 -12.04 -10.85 8.85
N MET A 75 -11.26 -10.06 8.12
CA MET A 75 -9.83 -9.86 8.38
C MET A 75 -9.54 -8.67 9.32
N GLN A 76 -10.40 -8.35 10.27
CA GLN A 76 -10.20 -7.22 11.19
C GLN A 76 -8.90 -7.39 12.01
N SER A 77 -8.63 -8.56 12.56
CA SER A 77 -7.42 -8.84 13.33
C SER A 77 -6.13 -8.64 12.52
N ARG A 78 -6.17 -8.96 11.21
CA ARG A 78 -5.03 -8.72 10.31
C ARG A 78 -4.81 -7.22 10.05
N ARG A 79 -5.87 -6.43 9.95
CA ARG A 79 -5.76 -4.96 9.82
C ARG A 79 -5.17 -4.34 11.09
N GLU A 80 -5.62 -4.79 12.26
CA GLU A 80 -5.10 -4.34 13.57
C GLU A 80 -3.61 -4.71 13.73
N HIS A 81 -3.24 -5.93 13.35
CA HIS A 81 -1.84 -6.34 13.35
C HIS A 81 -1.00 -5.48 12.41
N LEU A 82 -1.46 -5.24 11.17
CA LEU A 82 -0.76 -4.39 10.19
C LEU A 82 -0.57 -2.96 10.73
N GLU A 83 -1.57 -2.41 11.39
CA GLU A 83 -1.48 -1.10 12.02
C GLU A 83 -0.45 -1.11 13.16
N ALA A 84 -0.48 -2.11 14.03
CA ALA A 84 0.45 -2.24 15.17
C ALA A 84 1.91 -2.31 14.69
N ILE A 85 2.23 -3.18 13.73
CA ILE A 85 3.59 -3.27 13.17
C ILE A 85 3.96 -1.99 12.39
N GLY A 86 3.00 -1.36 11.74
CA GLY A 86 3.18 -0.07 11.07
C GLY A 86 3.56 1.04 12.06
N GLN A 87 2.91 1.10 13.22
CA GLN A 87 3.24 2.06 14.27
C GLN A 87 4.64 1.83 14.84
N LYS A 88 5.05 0.57 15.09
CA LYS A 88 6.42 0.24 15.53
C LYS A 88 7.47 0.81 14.57
N VAL A 89 7.32 0.57 13.27
CA VAL A 89 8.27 1.06 12.25
C VAL A 89 8.25 2.59 12.15
N LYS A 90 7.07 3.22 12.18
CA LYS A 90 6.92 4.68 12.13
C LYS A 90 7.55 5.38 13.33
N GLN A 91 7.43 4.83 14.53
CA GLN A 91 8.06 5.39 15.75
C GLN A 91 9.57 5.55 15.60
N VAL A 92 10.22 4.61 14.90
CA VAL A 92 11.67 4.66 14.66
C VAL A 92 12.03 5.56 13.48
N LEU A 93 11.28 5.50 12.38
CA LEU A 93 11.67 6.17 11.14
C LEU A 93 11.17 7.60 11.01
N ASN A 94 10.01 7.96 11.56
CA ASN A 94 9.48 9.32 11.42
C ASN A 94 10.45 10.40 11.98
N PRO A 95 11.11 10.21 13.12
CA PRO A 95 12.10 11.16 13.59
C PRO A 95 13.29 11.37 12.64
N LEU A 96 13.63 10.35 11.84
CA LEU A 96 14.73 10.36 10.88
C LEU A 96 14.34 10.98 9.53
N ASN A 97 13.06 11.04 9.22
CA ASN A 97 12.54 11.45 7.91
C ASN A 97 12.25 12.95 7.79
N GLY A 98 12.49 13.74 8.84
CA GLY A 98 12.15 15.17 8.86
C GLY A 98 10.64 15.40 8.68
N ALA A 99 10.26 16.22 7.69
CA ALA A 99 8.85 16.51 7.38
C ALA A 99 8.13 15.42 6.58
N ILE A 100 8.84 14.36 6.16
CA ILE A 100 8.25 13.30 5.33
C ILE A 100 7.77 12.18 6.24
N VAL A 101 6.50 12.25 6.62
CA VAL A 101 5.84 11.25 7.48
C VAL A 101 4.83 10.42 6.71
N SER A 102 4.51 9.23 7.22
CA SER A 102 3.48 8.35 6.67
C SER A 102 2.35 8.14 7.67
N SER A 103 1.12 8.19 7.18
CA SER A 103 -0.09 7.77 7.91
C SER A 103 -0.49 6.32 7.61
N SER A 104 0.15 5.66 6.64
CA SER A 104 -0.23 4.32 6.15
C SER A 104 0.79 3.24 6.56
N HIS A 105 0.56 2.02 6.07
CA HIS A 105 1.48 0.87 6.18
C HIS A 105 2.67 0.96 5.20
N ILE A 106 2.73 1.99 4.37
CA ILE A 106 3.88 2.27 3.50
C ILE A 106 4.72 3.34 4.18
N VAL A 107 5.85 2.95 4.76
CA VAL A 107 6.70 3.83 5.54
C VAL A 107 7.96 4.18 4.74
N PRO A 108 8.26 5.47 4.49
CA PRO A 108 9.51 5.85 3.86
C PRO A 108 10.67 5.77 4.84
N PHE A 109 11.86 5.44 4.34
CA PHE A 109 13.13 5.71 5.00
C PHE A 109 13.92 6.66 4.11
N VAL A 110 13.92 7.94 4.47
CA VAL A 110 14.47 9.01 3.65
C VAL A 110 15.98 9.08 3.83
N LEU A 111 16.71 9.05 2.72
CA LEU A 111 18.17 9.00 2.67
C LEU A 111 18.78 10.20 1.93
N GLY A 112 17.93 10.99 1.25
CA GLY A 112 18.30 12.19 0.52
C GLY A 112 18.91 11.88 -0.84
N GLU A 113 20.16 11.50 -0.90
CA GLU A 113 20.89 11.26 -2.14
C GLU A 113 20.59 9.90 -2.75
N THR A 114 20.56 9.85 -4.08
CA THR A 114 20.25 8.63 -4.87
C THR A 114 21.23 7.50 -4.57
N GLU A 115 22.53 7.82 -4.58
CA GLU A 115 23.59 6.83 -4.34
C GLU A 115 23.45 6.21 -2.94
N ARG A 116 23.20 7.04 -1.93
CA ARG A 116 22.98 6.58 -0.56
C ARG A 116 21.78 5.65 -0.44
N ALA A 117 20.67 5.95 -1.14
CA ALA A 117 19.49 5.09 -1.16
C ALA A 117 19.79 3.73 -1.81
N VAL A 118 20.53 3.70 -2.91
CA VAL A 118 20.93 2.47 -3.60
C VAL A 118 21.87 1.63 -2.72
N GLN A 119 22.90 2.23 -2.16
CA GLN A 119 23.85 1.51 -1.28
C GLN A 119 23.19 0.97 -0.01
N THR A 120 22.27 1.73 0.57
CA THR A 120 21.50 1.26 1.73
C THR A 120 20.56 0.10 1.36
N ALA A 121 19.93 0.14 0.19
CA ALA A 121 19.13 -0.99 -0.30
C ALA A 121 19.95 -2.26 -0.45
N LEU A 122 21.15 -2.15 -1.02
CA LEU A 122 22.07 -3.29 -1.16
C LEU A 122 22.51 -3.87 0.19
N LYS A 123 22.87 -3.01 1.15
CA LYS A 123 23.21 -3.44 2.52
C LYS A 123 22.05 -4.21 3.17
N LEU A 124 20.82 -3.69 3.05
CA LEU A 124 19.62 -4.36 3.58
C LEU A 124 19.35 -5.69 2.88
N GLN A 125 19.61 -5.78 1.59
CA GLN A 125 19.44 -7.02 0.84
C GLN A 125 20.43 -8.10 1.33
N HIS A 126 21.66 -7.76 1.66
CA HIS A 126 22.62 -8.67 2.27
C HIS A 126 22.17 -9.15 3.67
N GLU A 127 21.44 -8.33 4.40
CA GLU A 127 20.82 -8.70 5.69
C GLU A 127 19.48 -9.45 5.53
N GLY A 128 19.06 -9.74 4.28
CA GLY A 128 17.85 -10.50 3.96
C GLY A 128 16.57 -9.65 3.84
N PHE A 129 16.69 -8.31 3.73
CA PHE A 129 15.57 -7.40 3.51
C PHE A 129 15.57 -6.84 2.10
N TYR A 130 14.59 -7.22 1.29
CA TYR A 130 14.46 -6.72 -0.07
C TYR A 130 13.61 -5.44 -0.10
N LEU A 131 14.28 -4.29 -0.13
CA LEU A 131 13.65 -2.97 -0.23
C LEU A 131 14.10 -2.25 -1.49
N LEU A 132 13.15 -1.63 -2.19
CA LEU A 132 13.43 -0.91 -3.43
C LEU A 132 13.72 0.57 -3.15
N PRO A 133 14.81 1.13 -3.71
CA PRO A 133 15.08 2.55 -3.65
C PRO A 133 14.15 3.30 -4.61
N VAL A 134 13.48 4.32 -4.09
CA VAL A 134 12.66 5.28 -4.85
C VAL A 134 13.47 6.56 -4.97
N ARG A 135 13.66 7.03 -6.20
CA ARG A 135 14.56 8.11 -6.58
C ARG A 135 13.93 8.99 -7.65
N PRO A 136 14.50 10.18 -7.93
CA PRO A 136 14.03 11.01 -9.05
C PRO A 136 14.00 10.24 -10.38
N PRO A 137 13.02 10.49 -11.26
CA PRO A 137 11.97 11.52 -11.16
C PRO A 137 10.73 11.12 -10.34
N THR A 138 10.66 9.91 -9.76
CA THR A 138 9.50 9.42 -8.98
C THR A 138 9.29 10.23 -7.71
N VAL A 139 10.35 10.75 -7.13
CA VAL A 139 10.36 11.66 -5.98
C VAL A 139 11.20 12.89 -6.29
N PRO A 140 11.01 14.04 -5.60
CA PRO A 140 11.86 15.21 -5.80
C PRO A 140 13.34 14.93 -5.52
N GLN A 141 14.23 15.73 -6.15
CA GLN A 141 15.66 15.64 -5.86
C GLN A 141 15.95 15.88 -4.37
N GLY A 142 16.98 15.19 -3.84
CA GLY A 142 17.34 15.27 -2.43
C GLY A 142 16.36 14.54 -1.50
N THR A 143 15.40 13.79 -2.03
CA THR A 143 14.41 13.06 -1.22
C THR A 143 14.34 11.56 -1.55
N SER A 144 15.42 11.02 -2.11
CA SER A 144 15.52 9.58 -2.36
C SER A 144 15.35 8.79 -1.08
N ARG A 145 14.65 7.67 -1.16
CA ARG A 145 14.22 6.91 0.02
C ARG A 145 14.08 5.43 -0.29
N LEU A 146 14.09 4.60 0.73
CA LEU A 146 13.57 3.25 0.62
C LEU A 146 12.07 3.25 0.93
N ARG A 147 11.31 2.45 0.20
CA ARG A 147 9.89 2.25 0.42
C ARG A 147 9.67 0.94 1.18
N ILE A 148 9.33 1.06 2.44
CA ILE A 148 8.98 -0.08 3.29
C ILE A 148 7.47 -0.28 3.17
N ALA A 149 7.06 -1.33 2.47
CA ALA A 149 5.65 -1.71 2.31
C ALA A 149 5.35 -2.89 3.23
N LEU A 150 4.68 -2.62 4.34
CA LEU A 150 4.34 -3.63 5.33
C LEU A 150 3.11 -4.44 4.89
N SER A 151 3.03 -5.67 5.35
CA SER A 151 1.94 -6.59 5.12
C SER A 151 1.54 -7.27 6.43
N ALA A 152 0.27 -7.57 6.59
CA ALA A 152 -0.23 -8.35 7.73
C ALA A 152 0.31 -9.80 7.79
N GLY A 153 1.11 -10.20 6.81
CA GLY A 153 1.83 -11.48 6.82
C GLY A 153 3.19 -11.41 7.51
N HIS A 154 3.72 -10.20 7.78
CA HIS A 154 4.97 -10.07 8.53
C HIS A 154 4.77 -10.37 10.02
N THR A 155 5.69 -11.14 10.58
CA THR A 155 5.72 -11.45 12.01
C THR A 155 6.36 -10.31 12.81
N ASP A 156 6.04 -10.21 14.10
CA ASP A 156 6.69 -9.25 15.01
C ASP A 156 8.21 -9.43 15.02
N THR A 157 8.71 -10.67 14.99
CA THR A 157 10.15 -10.96 14.98
C THR A 157 10.84 -10.42 13.72
N GLU A 158 10.22 -10.53 12.56
CA GLU A 158 10.74 -9.95 11.31
C GLU A 158 10.79 -8.43 11.37
N ILE A 159 9.75 -7.82 11.93
CA ILE A 159 9.67 -6.36 12.10
C ILE A 159 10.72 -5.86 13.10
N ASP A 160 10.89 -6.52 14.23
CA ASP A 160 11.90 -6.16 15.25
C ASP A 160 13.32 -6.28 14.67
N ARG A 161 13.59 -7.32 13.87
CA ARG A 161 14.85 -7.48 13.14
C ARG A 161 15.06 -6.38 12.10
N LEU A 162 14.02 -6.01 11.36
CA LEU A 162 14.09 -4.89 10.40
C LEU A 162 14.41 -3.58 11.12
N ILE A 163 13.71 -3.26 12.20
CA ILE A 163 13.92 -2.05 13.00
C ILE A 163 15.37 -1.99 13.52
N HIS A 164 15.85 -3.09 14.11
CA HIS A 164 17.23 -3.17 14.59
C HIS A 164 18.25 -2.87 13.47
N THR A 165 18.06 -3.49 12.30
CA THR A 165 18.96 -3.29 11.15
C THR A 165 18.91 -1.85 10.64
N LEU A 166 17.72 -1.26 10.53
CA LEU A 166 17.55 0.14 10.11
C LEU A 166 18.20 1.11 11.09
N THR A 167 18.05 0.89 12.39
CA THR A 167 18.67 1.72 13.43
C THR A 167 20.20 1.65 13.34
N LYS A 168 20.76 0.44 13.19
CA LYS A 168 22.21 0.24 13.01
C LYS A 168 22.75 0.98 11.78
N ILE A 169 22.04 0.89 10.66
CA ILE A 169 22.42 1.60 9.42
C ILE A 169 22.33 3.10 9.64
N SER A 170 21.26 3.61 10.27
CA SER A 170 21.11 5.05 10.54
C SER A 170 22.20 5.62 11.43
N SER A 171 22.68 4.87 12.42
CA SER A 171 23.76 5.30 13.33
C SER A 171 25.14 5.37 12.65
N GLY A 172 25.29 4.72 11.49
CA GLY A 172 26.52 4.73 10.69
C GLY A 172 26.47 5.68 9.48
N LEU A 173 25.41 6.48 9.38
CA LEU A 173 25.19 7.47 8.32
C LEU A 173 25.47 8.88 8.78
#